data_50226e73618da403fb61dccb4948c23e
#
_entry.id   50226e73618da403fb61dccb4948c23e
#
_cell.length_a   1.000
_cell.length_b   1.000
_cell.length_c   1.000
_cell.angle_alpha   90.00
_cell.angle_beta   90.00
_cell.angle_gamma   90.00
#
_symmetry.space_group_name_H-M   'P 1'
#
loop_
_entity.id
_entity.type
_entity.pdbx_description
1 polymer ?
#
loop_
_entity_poly.entity_id
_entity_poly.type
_entity_poly.pdbx_seq_one_letter_code
_entity_poly.pdbx_strand_id
1 'polypeptide(L)'
;MTDQTAQAPEASPATPAKRSMFQSLELDIRLLGMIGAFFVIAAGFHLYTGFSRAGFSLGMFTEGTFLTPRNLFNLSIQTASVAIMATGMVFIIVMRHIDLSVGALLCTTSAVMAMTQTSVLPDMFNLPLGHPMIPWIAIFAGLLAGVIVGSFQGWLIGYQLIPAFIVTL
;
A
#
# COMPACT_ATOMS: atom_id res chain seq x y z
N MET A 1 -25.81 37.12 62.00
CA MET A 1 -24.91 36.85 60.87
C MET A 1 -24.98 35.35 60.62
N THR A 2 -25.89 34.93 59.82
CA THR A 2 -26.16 33.51 59.43
C THR A 2 -25.61 33.30 58.05
N ASP A 3 -24.53 32.58 58.04
CA ASP A 3 -23.86 32.15 56.82
C ASP A 3 -24.65 30.98 56.20
N GLN A 4 -25.38 31.23 55.12
CA GLN A 4 -26.03 30.21 54.29
C GLN A 4 -25.09 29.82 53.14
N THR A 5 -24.24 28.83 53.36
CA THR A 5 -23.55 28.13 52.31
C THR A 5 -24.57 27.35 51.48
N ALA A 6 -24.95 27.91 50.34
CA ALA A 6 -25.77 27.23 49.34
C ALA A 6 -24.99 26.04 48.77
N GLN A 7 -25.38 24.83 49.14
CA GLN A 7 -24.95 23.59 48.47
C GLN A 7 -25.48 23.59 47.02
N ALA A 8 -24.56 23.57 46.06
CA ALA A 8 -24.89 23.31 44.67
C ALA A 8 -25.45 21.88 44.54
N PRO A 9 -26.48 21.63 43.71
CA PRO A 9 -27.04 20.30 43.54
C PRO A 9 -26.00 19.36 42.92
N GLU A 10 -25.71 18.24 43.60
CA GLU A 10 -24.92 17.14 43.08
C GLU A 10 -25.53 16.66 41.76
N ALA A 11 -24.75 16.79 40.69
CA ALA A 11 -25.14 16.24 39.41
C ALA A 11 -25.20 14.71 39.52
N SER A 12 -26.41 14.15 39.37
CA SER A 12 -26.66 12.73 39.30
C SER A 12 -25.76 12.08 38.23
N PRO A 13 -25.11 10.93 38.51
CA PRO A 13 -24.27 10.26 37.54
C PRO A 13 -25.13 9.86 36.33
N ALA A 14 -24.81 10.48 35.20
CA ALA A 14 -25.45 10.16 33.92
C ALA A 14 -25.23 8.68 33.60
N THR A 15 -26.33 7.93 33.50
CA THR A 15 -26.35 6.53 33.07
C THR A 15 -25.62 6.41 31.73
N PRO A 16 -24.61 5.55 31.58
CA PRO A 16 -23.92 5.42 30.32
C PRO A 16 -24.92 4.99 29.24
N ALA A 17 -25.15 5.86 28.27
CA ALA A 17 -25.99 5.57 27.12
C ALA A 17 -25.49 4.30 26.44
N LYS A 18 -26.38 3.31 26.24
CA LYS A 18 -26.10 2.10 25.47
C LYS A 18 -25.55 2.52 24.09
N ARG A 19 -24.24 2.42 23.89
CA ARG A 19 -23.64 2.65 22.59
C ARG A 19 -24.23 1.63 21.62
N SER A 20 -24.81 2.10 20.54
CA SER A 20 -25.27 1.26 19.43
C SER A 20 -24.10 0.40 18.95
N MET A 21 -24.37 -0.84 18.53
CA MET A 21 -23.35 -1.77 18.01
C MET A 21 -22.53 -1.15 16.86
N PHE A 22 -23.12 -0.21 16.11
CA PHE A 22 -22.46 0.58 15.07
C PHE A 22 -21.50 1.64 15.64
N GLN A 23 -21.75 2.18 16.82
CA GLN A 23 -20.86 3.10 17.53
C GLN A 23 -19.70 2.39 18.22
N SER A 24 -19.86 1.12 18.59
CA SER A 24 -18.79 0.31 19.19
C SER A 24 -17.78 -0.21 18.16
N LEU A 25 -18.14 -0.22 16.86
CA LEU A 25 -17.24 -0.61 15.76
C LEU A 25 -16.39 0.54 15.22
N GLU A 26 -16.59 1.79 15.70
CA GLU A 26 -15.91 2.99 15.20
C GLU A 26 -15.81 3.05 13.66
N LEU A 27 -16.81 2.49 12.97
CA LEU A 27 -16.86 2.52 11.51
C LEU A 27 -17.14 3.95 11.07
N ASP A 28 -16.07 4.64 10.75
CA ASP A 28 -16.16 5.97 10.15
C ASP A 28 -16.96 5.85 8.85
N ILE A 29 -17.94 6.72 8.65
CA ILE A 29 -18.78 6.76 7.44
C ILE A 29 -17.93 6.87 6.17
N ARG A 30 -16.73 7.44 6.27
CA ARG A 30 -15.73 7.49 5.20
C ARG A 30 -15.23 6.10 4.82
N LEU A 31 -14.90 5.28 5.82
CA LEU A 31 -14.43 3.91 5.60
C LEU A 31 -15.53 3.05 4.96
N LEU A 32 -16.76 3.21 5.43
CA LEU A 32 -17.91 2.53 4.83
C LEU A 32 -18.13 2.97 3.38
N GLY A 33 -17.98 4.27 3.09
CA GLY A 33 -18.07 4.82 1.74
C GLY A 33 -16.96 4.28 0.81
N MET A 34 -15.72 4.19 1.29
CA MET A 34 -14.61 3.63 0.50
C MET A 34 -14.82 2.14 0.21
N ILE A 35 -15.25 1.35 1.21
CA ILE A 35 -15.56 -0.07 1.02
C ILE A 35 -16.72 -0.23 0.03
N GLY A 36 -17.78 0.57 0.18
CA GLY A 36 -18.92 0.57 -0.75
C GLY A 36 -18.50 0.89 -2.18
N ALA A 37 -17.69 1.93 -2.37
CA ALA A 37 -17.15 2.31 -3.68
C ALA A 37 -16.30 1.18 -4.28
N PHE A 38 -15.47 0.52 -3.48
CA PHE A 38 -14.69 -0.63 -3.93
C PHE A 38 -15.57 -1.76 -4.46
N PHE A 39 -16.62 -2.14 -3.73
CA PHE A 39 -17.53 -3.19 -4.18
C PHE A 39 -18.32 -2.79 -5.42
N VAL A 40 -18.76 -1.53 -5.54
CA VAL A 40 -19.45 -1.03 -6.73
C VAL A 40 -18.54 -1.08 -7.96
N ILE A 41 -17.30 -0.67 -7.82
CA ILE A 41 -16.31 -0.73 -8.91
C ILE A 41 -16.01 -2.17 -9.29
N ALA A 42 -15.75 -3.05 -8.31
CA ALA A 42 -15.47 -4.46 -8.56
C ALA A 42 -16.64 -5.18 -9.26
N ALA A 43 -17.87 -4.95 -8.78
CA ALA A 43 -19.08 -5.48 -9.42
C ALA A 43 -19.27 -4.90 -10.83
N GLY A 44 -19.08 -3.60 -11.01
CA GLY A 44 -19.19 -2.92 -12.29
C GLY A 44 -18.23 -3.52 -13.35
N PHE A 45 -16.95 -3.71 -12.98
CA PHE A 45 -15.99 -4.35 -13.88
C PHE A 45 -16.31 -5.82 -14.16
N HIS A 46 -16.79 -6.55 -13.14
CA HIS A 46 -17.19 -7.95 -13.33
C HIS A 46 -18.37 -8.07 -14.30
N LEU A 47 -19.40 -7.26 -14.10
CA LEU A 47 -20.57 -7.22 -14.98
C LEU A 47 -20.22 -6.74 -16.38
N TYR A 48 -19.38 -5.72 -16.52
CA TYR A 48 -18.93 -5.23 -17.82
C TYR A 48 -18.19 -6.30 -18.62
N THR A 49 -17.28 -7.01 -17.97
CA THR A 49 -16.54 -8.10 -18.64
C THR A 49 -17.43 -9.30 -18.95
N GLY A 50 -18.40 -9.61 -18.11
CA GLY A 50 -19.42 -10.63 -18.36
C GLY A 50 -20.35 -10.25 -19.50
N PHE A 51 -20.83 -9.01 -19.54
CA PHE A 51 -21.64 -8.48 -20.65
C PHE A 51 -20.89 -8.53 -21.98
N SER A 52 -19.62 -8.17 -21.99
CA SER A 52 -18.79 -8.22 -23.20
C SER A 52 -18.63 -9.63 -23.79
N ARG A 53 -18.80 -10.68 -22.97
CA ARG A 53 -18.67 -12.09 -23.38
C ARG A 53 -20.00 -12.78 -23.66
N ALA A 54 -20.97 -12.59 -22.78
CA ALA A 54 -22.25 -13.31 -22.80
C ALA A 54 -23.42 -12.48 -23.31
N GLY A 55 -23.20 -11.18 -23.58
CA GLY A 55 -24.29 -10.25 -23.90
C GLY A 55 -25.27 -10.06 -22.74
N PHE A 56 -26.48 -9.62 -23.06
CA PHE A 56 -27.58 -9.46 -22.08
C PHE A 56 -28.20 -10.83 -21.75
N SER A 57 -27.51 -11.62 -20.94
CA SER A 57 -27.97 -12.96 -20.49
C SER A 57 -27.56 -13.20 -19.04
N LEU A 58 -28.09 -14.27 -18.43
CA LEU A 58 -27.65 -14.69 -17.08
C LEU A 58 -26.14 -15.01 -17.02
N GLY A 59 -25.52 -15.34 -18.16
CA GLY A 59 -24.08 -15.51 -18.31
C GLY A 59 -23.27 -14.25 -17.95
N MET A 60 -23.86 -13.06 -18.00
CA MET A 60 -23.22 -11.81 -17.57
C MET A 60 -22.69 -11.89 -16.14
N PHE A 61 -23.37 -12.61 -15.25
CA PHE A 61 -22.96 -12.76 -13.84
C PHE A 61 -21.91 -13.87 -13.63
N THR A 62 -21.85 -14.86 -14.52
CA THR A 62 -21.00 -16.04 -14.35
C THR A 62 -19.74 -16.00 -15.22
N GLU A 63 -19.76 -15.30 -16.35
CA GLU A 63 -18.66 -15.22 -17.30
C GLU A 63 -17.76 -13.98 -17.12
N GLY A 64 -18.03 -13.16 -16.08
CA GLY A 64 -17.19 -12.05 -15.70
C GLY A 64 -15.78 -12.50 -15.32
N THR A 65 -14.76 -11.83 -15.84
CA THR A 65 -13.36 -12.20 -15.59
C THR A 65 -12.74 -11.48 -14.40
N PHE A 66 -13.37 -10.40 -13.92
CA PHE A 66 -12.77 -9.57 -12.88
C PHE A 66 -12.62 -10.32 -11.54
N LEU A 67 -13.63 -11.08 -11.11
CA LEU A 67 -13.61 -11.84 -9.86
C LEU A 67 -13.07 -13.27 -10.02
N THR A 68 -12.45 -13.60 -11.16
CA THR A 68 -11.82 -14.90 -11.30
C THR A 68 -10.61 -15.04 -10.36
N PRO A 69 -10.33 -16.25 -9.82
CA PRO A 69 -9.19 -16.47 -8.92
C PRO A 69 -7.86 -16.02 -9.52
N ARG A 70 -7.66 -16.23 -10.82
CA ARG A 70 -6.46 -15.80 -11.54
C ARG A 70 -6.30 -14.28 -11.53
N ASN A 71 -7.38 -13.55 -11.80
CA ASN A 71 -7.31 -12.08 -11.80
C ASN A 71 -7.16 -11.51 -10.39
N LEU A 72 -7.84 -12.08 -9.40
CA LEU A 72 -7.67 -11.70 -7.99
C LEU A 72 -6.24 -11.93 -7.50
N PHE A 73 -5.62 -13.04 -7.91
CA PHE A 73 -4.21 -13.29 -7.61
C PHE A 73 -3.28 -12.24 -8.24
N ASN A 74 -3.52 -11.88 -9.51
CA ASN A 74 -2.75 -10.81 -10.17
C ASN A 74 -2.94 -9.45 -9.48
N LEU A 75 -4.17 -9.10 -9.11
CA LEU A 75 -4.45 -7.88 -8.36
C LEU A 75 -3.75 -7.88 -7.00
N SER A 76 -3.73 -9.03 -6.31
CA SER A 76 -3.04 -9.16 -5.02
C SER A 76 -1.54 -8.91 -5.15
N ILE A 77 -0.89 -9.43 -6.19
CA ILE A 77 0.55 -9.20 -6.46
C ILE A 77 0.81 -7.69 -6.70
N GLN A 78 0.00 -7.06 -7.53
CA GLN A 78 0.15 -5.62 -7.82
C GLN A 78 -0.09 -4.76 -6.56
N THR A 79 -1.13 -5.08 -5.80
CA THR A 79 -1.46 -4.38 -4.56
C THR A 79 -0.38 -4.59 -3.48
N ALA A 80 0.19 -5.80 -3.38
CA ALA A 80 1.25 -6.09 -2.43
C ALA A 80 2.48 -5.21 -2.64
N SER A 81 2.88 -4.97 -3.89
CA SER A 81 3.99 -4.07 -4.21
C SER A 81 3.75 -2.65 -3.69
N VAL A 82 2.55 -2.12 -3.94
CA VAL A 82 2.16 -0.78 -3.47
C VAL A 82 2.06 -0.74 -1.95
N ALA A 83 1.52 -1.79 -1.32
CA ALA A 83 1.37 -1.87 0.13
C ALA A 83 2.74 -1.88 0.85
N ILE A 84 3.72 -2.61 0.32
CA ILE A 84 5.09 -2.62 0.85
C ILE A 84 5.71 -1.22 0.76
N MET A 85 5.59 -0.57 -0.39
CA MET A 85 6.09 0.81 -0.56
C MET A 85 5.38 1.79 0.38
N ALA A 86 4.06 1.68 0.51
CA ALA A 86 3.27 2.53 1.41
C ALA A 86 3.71 2.38 2.87
N THR A 87 4.06 1.17 3.31
CA THR A 87 4.60 0.92 4.65
C THR A 87 5.91 1.69 4.87
N GLY A 88 6.82 1.68 3.90
CA GLY A 88 8.04 2.48 3.94
C GLY A 88 7.75 3.98 3.99
N MET A 89 6.78 4.45 3.19
CA MET A 89 6.38 5.86 3.17
C MET A 89 5.82 6.35 4.50
N VAL A 90 5.12 5.50 5.26
CA VAL A 90 4.63 5.88 6.59
C VAL A 90 5.76 6.34 7.51
N PHE A 91 6.92 5.65 7.52
CA PHE A 91 8.08 6.07 8.31
C PHE A 91 8.59 7.45 7.90
N ILE A 92 8.65 7.72 6.60
CA ILE A 92 9.13 9.00 6.06
C ILE A 92 8.17 10.14 6.44
N ILE A 93 6.85 9.90 6.34
CA ILE A 93 5.82 10.87 6.70
C ILE A 93 5.84 11.16 8.22
N VAL A 94 6.02 10.14 9.05
CA VAL A 94 6.13 10.31 10.52
C VAL A 94 7.33 11.19 10.89
N MET A 95 8.43 11.11 10.13
CA MET A 95 9.59 11.99 10.28
C MET A 95 9.37 13.40 9.67
N ARG A 96 8.16 13.71 9.19
CA ARG A 96 7.78 14.97 8.53
C ARG A 96 8.58 15.28 7.26
N HIS A 97 9.03 14.24 6.56
CA HIS A 97 9.68 14.34 5.28
C HIS A 97 8.74 13.88 4.16
N ILE A 98 9.01 14.32 2.94
CA ILE A 98 8.32 13.89 1.73
C ILE A 98 9.37 13.27 0.82
N ASP A 99 9.16 12.01 0.43
CA ASP A 99 10.01 11.31 -0.53
C ASP A 99 9.28 11.16 -1.86
N LEU A 100 9.82 11.79 -2.88
CA LEU A 100 9.31 11.73 -4.25
C LEU A 100 10.01 10.64 -5.08
N SER A 101 11.08 10.04 -4.56
CA SER A 101 11.91 9.07 -5.28
C SER A 101 11.36 7.63 -5.28
N VAL A 102 10.30 7.34 -4.50
CA VAL A 102 9.81 5.97 -4.30
C VAL A 102 9.54 5.24 -5.61
N GLY A 103 8.88 5.91 -6.57
CA GLY A 103 8.63 5.34 -7.89
C GLY A 103 9.89 5.11 -8.71
N ALA A 104 10.82 6.07 -8.69
CA ALA A 104 12.10 5.97 -9.38
C ALA A 104 12.99 4.88 -8.78
N LEU A 105 13.01 4.75 -7.45
CA LEU A 105 13.71 3.68 -6.74
C LEU A 105 13.15 2.30 -7.08
N LEU A 106 11.81 2.17 -7.14
CA LEU A 106 11.19 0.92 -7.56
C LEU A 106 11.62 0.53 -8.97
N CYS A 107 11.58 1.47 -9.93
CA CYS A 107 12.01 1.22 -11.30
C CYS A 107 13.51 0.85 -11.36
N THR A 108 14.35 1.59 -10.66
CA THR A 108 15.80 1.37 -10.65
C THR A 108 16.16 0.01 -10.05
N THR A 109 15.61 -0.33 -8.89
CA THR A 109 15.88 -1.62 -8.25
C THR A 109 15.37 -2.79 -9.08
N SER A 110 14.18 -2.65 -9.69
CA SER A 110 13.63 -3.64 -10.62
C SER A 110 14.50 -3.82 -11.86
N ALA A 111 15.02 -2.73 -12.43
CA ALA A 111 15.94 -2.77 -13.57
C ALA A 111 17.26 -3.47 -13.20
N VAL A 112 17.83 -3.17 -12.03
CA VAL A 112 19.04 -3.85 -11.53
C VAL A 112 18.79 -5.34 -11.36
N MET A 113 17.66 -5.74 -10.78
CA MET A 113 17.28 -7.15 -10.67
C MET A 113 17.16 -7.83 -12.03
N ALA A 114 16.46 -7.20 -12.97
CA ALA A 114 16.28 -7.74 -14.32
C ALA A 114 17.60 -7.89 -15.05
N MET A 115 18.45 -6.85 -15.05
CA MET A 115 19.78 -6.89 -15.69
C MET A 115 20.68 -7.95 -15.05
N THR A 116 20.63 -8.10 -13.73
CA THR A 116 21.39 -9.13 -13.03
C THR A 116 20.98 -10.54 -13.49
N GLN A 117 19.68 -10.78 -13.69
CA GLN A 117 19.18 -12.09 -14.14
C GLN A 117 19.48 -12.40 -15.60
N THR A 118 19.33 -11.39 -16.47
CA THR A 118 19.33 -11.62 -17.92
C THR A 118 20.68 -11.39 -18.59
N SER A 119 21.54 -10.57 -18.00
CA SER A 119 22.81 -10.16 -18.60
C SER A 119 24.01 -10.43 -17.68
N VAL A 120 24.01 -9.87 -16.48
CA VAL A 120 25.21 -9.92 -15.64
C VAL A 120 25.61 -11.35 -15.26
N LEU A 121 24.66 -12.16 -14.78
CA LEU A 121 24.95 -13.53 -14.36
C LEU A 121 25.24 -14.47 -15.54
N PRO A 122 24.47 -14.45 -16.63
CA PRO A 122 24.77 -15.28 -17.79
C PRO A 122 26.08 -14.88 -18.49
N ASP A 123 26.30 -13.60 -18.74
CA ASP A 123 27.42 -13.14 -19.57
C ASP A 123 28.75 -13.10 -18.80
N MET A 124 28.75 -12.65 -17.53
CA MET A 124 29.98 -12.52 -16.74
C MET A 124 30.35 -13.79 -15.97
N PHE A 125 29.36 -14.55 -15.51
CA PHE A 125 29.58 -15.73 -14.67
C PHE A 125 29.26 -17.05 -15.38
N ASN A 126 28.90 -17.02 -16.67
CA ASN A 126 28.50 -18.19 -17.47
C ASN A 126 27.40 -19.04 -16.79
N LEU A 127 26.54 -18.42 -16.02
CA LEU A 127 25.41 -19.12 -15.37
C LEU A 127 24.26 -19.26 -16.39
N PRO A 128 23.81 -20.48 -16.69
CA PRO A 128 22.74 -20.67 -17.65
C PRO A 128 21.43 -20.06 -17.14
N LEU A 129 20.68 -19.42 -18.03
CA LEU A 129 19.33 -18.93 -17.74
C LEU A 129 18.46 -20.04 -17.14
N GLY A 130 17.88 -19.79 -15.96
CA GLY A 130 17.11 -20.80 -15.23
C GLY A 130 17.88 -21.49 -14.09
N HIS A 131 19.15 -21.17 -13.87
CA HIS A 131 19.87 -21.65 -12.70
C HIS A 131 19.19 -21.20 -11.40
N PRO A 132 18.97 -22.09 -10.40
CA PRO A 132 18.17 -21.77 -9.20
C PRO A 132 18.74 -20.66 -8.32
N MET A 133 20.03 -20.34 -8.44
CA MET A 133 20.67 -19.25 -7.68
C MET A 133 20.43 -17.86 -8.30
N ILE A 134 20.10 -17.75 -9.57
CA ILE A 134 19.93 -16.47 -10.28
C ILE A 134 18.90 -15.55 -9.58
N PRO A 135 17.68 -16.01 -9.25
CA PRO A 135 16.70 -15.14 -8.60
C PRO A 135 17.17 -14.59 -7.26
N TRP A 136 17.86 -15.40 -6.46
CA TRP A 136 18.35 -14.99 -5.15
C TRP A 136 19.45 -13.95 -5.22
N ILE A 137 20.40 -14.12 -6.15
CA ILE A 137 21.46 -13.15 -6.39
C ILE A 137 20.86 -11.84 -6.92
N ALA A 138 19.88 -11.90 -7.81
CA ALA A 138 19.21 -10.73 -8.34
C ALA A 138 18.42 -9.96 -7.27
N ILE A 139 17.70 -10.66 -6.38
CA ILE A 139 17.03 -10.04 -5.23
C ILE A 139 18.04 -9.32 -4.36
N PHE A 140 19.14 -9.96 -4.04
CA PHE A 140 20.20 -9.36 -3.23
C PHE A 140 20.81 -8.12 -3.91
N ALA A 141 21.06 -8.18 -5.21
CA ALA A 141 21.56 -7.05 -6.00
C ALA A 141 20.57 -5.86 -6.00
N GLY A 142 19.28 -6.12 -6.16
CA GLY A 142 18.23 -5.09 -6.08
C GLY A 142 18.13 -4.45 -4.70
N LEU A 143 18.17 -5.27 -3.63
CA LEU A 143 18.20 -4.77 -2.26
C LEU A 143 19.44 -3.92 -1.99
N LEU A 144 20.61 -4.36 -2.43
CA LEU A 144 21.85 -3.61 -2.27
C LEU A 144 21.79 -2.27 -2.99
N ALA A 145 21.28 -2.24 -4.22
CA ALA A 145 21.07 -0.99 -4.96
C ALA A 145 20.15 -0.03 -4.21
N GLY A 146 19.03 -0.54 -3.68
CA GLY A 146 18.11 0.26 -2.85
C GLY A 146 18.77 0.82 -1.59
N VAL A 147 19.56 -0.01 -0.89
CA VAL A 147 20.31 0.42 0.30
C VAL A 147 21.35 1.49 -0.03
N ILE A 148 22.08 1.34 -1.14
CA ILE A 148 23.09 2.33 -1.55
C ILE A 148 22.43 3.69 -1.82
N VAL A 149 21.40 3.70 -2.65
CA VAL A 149 20.71 4.96 -3.01
C VAL A 149 20.01 5.56 -1.80
N GLY A 150 19.29 4.77 -1.04
CA GLY A 150 18.58 5.24 0.18
C GLY A 150 19.55 5.75 1.25
N SER A 151 20.71 5.10 1.44
CA SER A 151 21.72 5.56 2.38
C SER A 151 22.33 6.90 1.94
N PHE A 152 22.59 7.07 0.64
CA PHE A 152 23.10 8.32 0.08
C PHE A 152 22.09 9.47 0.25
N GLN A 153 20.81 9.22 -0.06
CA GLN A 153 19.74 10.18 0.17
C GLN A 153 19.59 10.52 1.67
N GLY A 154 19.59 9.51 2.54
CA GLY A 154 19.52 9.69 3.98
C GLY A 154 20.70 10.48 4.55
N TRP A 155 21.91 10.29 4.01
CA TRP A 155 23.09 11.07 4.37
C TRP A 155 22.96 12.54 3.97
N LEU A 156 22.48 12.82 2.76
CA LEU A 156 22.24 14.20 2.30
C LEU A 156 21.21 14.92 3.16
N ILE A 157 20.13 14.24 3.51
CA ILE A 157 19.04 14.82 4.31
C ILE A 157 19.47 15.01 5.77
N GLY A 158 20.12 14.00 6.36
CA GLY A 158 20.44 13.99 7.79
C GLY A 158 21.67 14.81 8.15
N TYR A 159 22.71 14.80 7.34
CA TYR A 159 23.98 15.48 7.64
C TYR A 159 24.14 16.80 6.89
N GLN A 160 23.70 16.87 5.65
CA GLN A 160 23.79 18.11 4.87
C GLN A 160 22.59 19.03 5.05
N LEU A 161 21.57 18.58 5.79
CA LEU A 161 20.34 19.31 6.09
C LEU A 161 19.61 19.81 4.84
N ILE A 162 19.76 19.11 3.73
CA ILE A 162 19.07 19.43 2.48
C ILE A 162 17.63 18.95 2.62
N PRO A 163 16.62 19.77 2.28
CA PRO A 163 15.22 19.35 2.33
C PRO A 163 14.96 18.06 1.54
N ALA A 164 14.27 17.10 2.16
CA ALA A 164 14.06 15.76 1.59
C ALA A 164 13.47 15.79 0.18
N PHE A 165 12.48 16.67 -0.07
CA PHE A 165 11.84 16.79 -1.37
C PHE A 165 12.79 17.22 -2.50
N ILE A 166 13.86 17.98 -2.17
CA ILE A 166 14.89 18.39 -3.16
C ILE A 166 15.81 17.21 -3.49
N VAL A 167 16.18 16.43 -2.46
CA VAL A 167 17.09 15.29 -2.65
C VAL A 167 16.41 14.17 -3.42
N THR A 168 15.09 14.03 -3.26
CA THR A 168 14.31 12.91 -3.83
C THR A 168 13.59 13.26 -5.14
N LEU A 169 13.69 14.49 -5.63
CA LEU A 169 13.14 14.94 -6.91
C LEU A 169 14.00 14.44 -8.06
#